data_1190c21a009e9a30858878f93e417787
#
_entry.id   1190c21a009e9a30858878f93e417787
#
_cell.length_a   1.000
_cell.length_b   1.000
_cell.length_c   1.000
_cell.angle_alpha   90.00
_cell.angle_beta   90.00
_cell.angle_gamma   90.00
#
_symmetry.space_group_name_H-M   'P 1'
#
loop_
_entity.id
_entity.type
_entity.pdbx_description
1 polymer ?
#
loop_
_entity_poly.entity_id
_entity_poly.type
_entity_poly.pdbx_seq_one_letter_code
_entity_poly.pdbx_strand_id
1 'polypeptide(L)'
;MILIADSGSTKTDWVVAEGHDVLHTFKTIGLNPYFVQTEEARGILQEAFAGQFDKDDIRAVHFYGAGCSSAPKQKVIGDALEVIFPNITTEVEHDMLAAARALFGNSPGIACILGTGSNACVYD
;
A
#
# COMPACT_ATOMS: atom_id res chain seq x y z
N MET A 1 -7.85 4.33 11.00
CA MET A 1 -6.50 3.90 10.54
C MET A 1 -6.43 3.98 9.03
N ILE A 2 -5.25 4.16 8.51
CA ILE A 2 -5.00 4.11 7.08
C ILE A 2 -4.02 2.98 6.78
N LEU A 3 -4.11 2.45 5.56
CA LEU A 3 -3.23 1.41 5.07
C LEU A 3 -2.40 1.98 3.94
N ILE A 4 -1.10 1.82 4.01
CA ILE A 4 -0.17 2.36 3.01
C ILE A 4 0.72 1.22 2.52
N ALA A 5 0.93 1.16 1.20
CA ALA A 5 1.76 0.13 0.60
C ALA A 5 2.78 0.73 -0.34
N ASP A 6 3.96 0.13 -0.35
CA ASP A 6 5.00 0.34 -1.34
C ASP A 6 5.30 -1.00 -2.00
N SER A 7 4.87 -1.15 -3.25
CA SER A 7 4.95 -2.42 -3.97
C SER A 7 6.03 -2.37 -5.05
N GLY A 8 7.05 -3.17 -4.86
CA GLY A 8 8.07 -3.40 -5.88
C GLY A 8 7.76 -4.63 -6.72
N SER A 9 8.72 -5.08 -7.51
CA SER A 9 8.55 -6.23 -8.39
C SER A 9 8.54 -7.56 -7.61
N THR A 10 9.17 -7.62 -6.44
CA THR A 10 9.32 -8.85 -5.67
C THR A 10 8.57 -8.86 -4.36
N LYS A 11 8.34 -7.68 -3.77
CA LYS A 11 7.67 -7.58 -2.47
C LYS A 11 6.85 -6.31 -2.39
N THR A 12 5.86 -6.34 -1.49
CA THR A 12 5.09 -5.17 -1.09
C THR A 12 5.26 -4.99 0.41
N ASP A 13 5.67 -3.80 0.83
CA ASP A 13 5.74 -3.41 2.23
C ASP A 13 4.45 -2.68 2.60
N TRP A 14 3.78 -3.15 3.66
CA TRP A 14 2.52 -2.61 4.13
C TRP A 14 2.69 -1.96 5.49
N VAL A 15 2.07 -0.81 5.68
CA VAL A 15 2.06 -0.08 6.95
C VAL A 15 0.61 0.23 7.33
N VAL A 16 0.25 -0.10 8.55
CA VAL A 16 -1.00 0.33 9.16
C VAL A 16 -0.66 1.50 10.08
N ALA A 17 -1.25 2.66 9.82
CA ALA A 17 -0.91 3.89 10.54
C ALA A 17 -2.16 4.60 11.07
N GLU A 18 -1.98 5.31 12.18
CA GLU A 18 -3.00 6.19 12.76
C GLU A 18 -2.32 7.53 13.09
N GLY A 19 -2.73 8.60 12.40
CA GLY A 19 -2.07 9.89 12.55
C GLY A 19 -0.61 9.82 12.14
N HIS A 20 0.29 10.07 13.07
CA HIS A 20 1.73 9.98 12.86
C HIS A 20 2.34 8.68 13.36
N ASP A 21 1.53 7.78 13.91
CA ASP A 21 2.00 6.55 14.52
C ASP A 21 1.87 5.37 13.57
N VAL A 22 2.94 4.60 13.44
CA VAL A 22 2.93 3.32 12.73
C VAL A 22 2.53 2.25 13.74
N LEU A 23 1.38 1.62 13.53
CA LEU A 23 0.84 0.63 14.44
C LEU A 23 1.33 -0.77 14.14
N HIS A 24 1.53 -1.08 12.85
CA HIS A 24 1.85 -2.43 12.41
C HIS A 24 2.43 -2.39 11.01
N THR A 25 3.35 -3.29 10.73
CA THR A 25 3.92 -3.48 9.39
C THR A 25 3.88 -4.96 9.03
N PHE A 26 3.70 -5.25 7.75
CA PHE A 26 3.77 -6.61 7.23
C PHE A 26 4.14 -6.56 5.74
N LYS A 27 4.39 -7.73 5.17
CA LYS A 27 4.85 -7.84 3.78
C LYS A 27 4.03 -8.86 3.01
N THR A 28 3.89 -8.58 1.71
CA THR A 28 3.33 -9.54 0.75
C THR A 28 4.27 -9.64 -0.45
N ILE A 29 3.95 -10.52 -1.39
CA ILE A 29 4.66 -10.54 -2.66
C ILE A 29 4.41 -9.24 -3.42
N GLY A 30 5.24 -8.96 -4.42
CA GLY A 30 5.06 -7.80 -5.28
C GLY A 30 3.77 -7.89 -6.08
N LEU A 31 3.06 -6.77 -6.20
CA LEU A 31 1.77 -6.68 -6.87
C LEU A 31 1.88 -5.75 -8.08
N ASN A 32 2.74 -6.14 -9.02
CA ASN A 32 2.94 -5.37 -10.24
C ASN A 32 1.83 -5.73 -11.26
N PRO A 33 1.03 -4.75 -11.72
CA PRO A 33 -0.10 -5.03 -12.61
C PRO A 33 0.31 -5.53 -14.00
N TYR A 34 1.58 -5.49 -14.36
CA TYR A 34 2.07 -6.16 -15.56
C TYR A 34 2.13 -7.68 -15.41
N PHE A 35 2.15 -8.19 -14.19
CA PHE A 35 2.32 -9.62 -13.90
C PHE A 35 1.16 -10.25 -13.16
N VAL A 36 0.28 -9.46 -12.54
CA VAL A 36 -0.89 -9.97 -11.82
C VAL A 36 -2.17 -9.38 -12.39
N GLN A 37 -3.23 -10.17 -12.38
CA GLN A 37 -4.58 -9.73 -12.72
C GLN A 37 -5.33 -9.34 -11.44
N THR A 38 -6.43 -8.62 -11.60
CA THR A 38 -7.25 -8.16 -10.48
C THR A 38 -7.67 -9.31 -9.55
N GLU A 39 -8.11 -10.44 -10.11
CA GLU A 39 -8.54 -11.58 -9.31
C GLU A 39 -7.41 -12.21 -8.51
N GLU A 40 -6.22 -12.31 -9.09
CA GLU A 40 -5.04 -12.79 -8.39
C GLU A 40 -4.66 -11.86 -7.25
N ALA A 41 -4.62 -10.55 -7.53
CA ALA A 41 -4.29 -9.55 -6.52
C ALA A 41 -5.30 -9.60 -5.37
N ARG A 42 -6.58 -9.70 -5.68
CA ARG A 42 -7.64 -9.80 -4.67
C ARG A 42 -7.43 -11.00 -3.75
N GLY A 43 -7.16 -12.16 -4.33
CA GLY A 43 -6.92 -13.38 -3.55
C GLY A 43 -5.70 -13.27 -2.63
N ILE A 44 -4.60 -12.73 -3.17
CA ILE A 44 -3.37 -12.52 -2.40
C ILE A 44 -3.63 -11.57 -1.22
N LEU A 45 -4.32 -10.46 -1.48
CA LEU A 45 -4.58 -9.45 -0.46
C LEU A 45 -5.55 -9.93 0.61
N GLN A 46 -6.62 -10.64 0.23
CA GLN A 46 -7.56 -11.18 1.19
C GLN A 46 -6.88 -12.12 2.17
N GLU A 47 -6.03 -12.99 1.67
CA GLU A 47 -5.28 -13.94 2.50
C GLU A 47 -4.26 -13.22 3.37
N ALA A 48 -3.53 -12.25 2.79
CA ALA A 48 -2.49 -11.51 3.50
C ALA A 48 -3.04 -10.62 4.60
N PHE A 49 -4.21 -10.03 4.40
CA PHE A 49 -4.80 -9.10 5.35
C PHE A 49 -5.45 -9.81 6.55
N ALA A 50 -5.74 -11.09 6.43
CA ALA A 50 -6.35 -11.85 7.51
C ALA A 50 -5.46 -11.84 8.75
N GLY A 51 -6.00 -11.37 9.89
CA GLY A 51 -5.26 -11.32 11.14
C GLY A 51 -4.30 -10.14 11.29
N GLN A 52 -4.16 -9.28 10.28
CA GLN A 52 -3.25 -8.13 10.35
C GLN A 52 -3.93 -6.90 10.95
N PHE A 53 -5.20 -6.72 10.68
CA PHE A 53 -6.01 -5.60 11.18
C PHE A 53 -7.48 -5.93 10.98
N ASP A 54 -8.34 -5.12 11.59
CA ASP A 54 -9.78 -5.18 11.32
C ASP A 54 -10.09 -4.27 10.13
N LYS A 55 -10.70 -4.82 9.09
CA LYS A 55 -11.04 -4.05 7.88
C LYS A 55 -11.92 -2.85 8.18
N ASP A 56 -12.78 -2.95 9.19
CA ASP A 56 -13.70 -1.89 9.55
C ASP A 56 -12.98 -0.68 10.16
N ASP A 57 -11.75 -0.86 10.61
CA ASP A 57 -10.93 0.21 11.16
C ASP A 57 -10.16 0.99 10.09
N ILE A 58 -10.10 0.47 8.87
CA ILE A 58 -9.37 1.12 7.77
C ILE A 58 -10.29 2.13 7.10
N ARG A 59 -9.84 3.39 7.02
CA ARG A 59 -10.60 4.50 6.41
C ARG A 59 -10.13 4.83 5.01
N ALA A 60 -8.87 4.54 4.70
CA ALA A 60 -8.29 4.82 3.40
C ALA A 60 -7.15 3.87 3.12
N VAL A 61 -6.90 3.59 1.85
CA VAL A 61 -5.76 2.81 1.38
C VAL A 61 -4.99 3.64 0.37
N HIS A 62 -3.69 3.74 0.55
CA HIS A 62 -2.77 4.38 -0.38
C HIS A 62 -1.77 3.35 -0.85
N PHE A 63 -1.87 2.97 -2.11
CA PHE A 63 -1.01 1.97 -2.73
C PHE A 63 -0.09 2.64 -3.74
N TYR A 64 1.22 2.50 -3.53
CA TYR A 64 2.25 3.02 -4.43
C TYR A 64 2.98 1.83 -5.03
N GLY A 65 2.88 1.65 -6.34
CA GLY A 65 3.37 0.43 -6.95
C GLY A 65 4.17 0.62 -8.21
N ALA A 66 5.21 -0.19 -8.35
CA ALA A 66 5.91 -0.37 -9.61
C ALA A 66 4.90 -0.89 -10.64
N GLY A 67 4.95 -0.35 -11.85
CA GLY A 67 4.01 -0.74 -12.90
C GLY A 67 2.68 0.01 -12.87
N CYS A 68 2.37 0.76 -11.80
CA CYS A 68 1.14 1.55 -11.69
C CYS A 68 1.31 2.93 -12.35
N SER A 69 1.84 2.95 -13.57
CA SER A 69 2.22 4.17 -14.27
C SER A 69 1.15 4.71 -15.23
N SER A 70 0.03 4.02 -15.37
CA SER A 70 -1.08 4.44 -16.21
C SER A 70 -2.40 4.10 -15.54
N ALA A 71 -3.48 4.78 -15.95
CA ALA A 71 -4.81 4.53 -15.40
C ALA A 71 -5.26 3.07 -15.56
N PRO A 72 -5.09 2.40 -16.73
CA PRO A 72 -5.46 1.00 -16.85
C PRO A 72 -4.68 0.08 -15.91
N LYS A 73 -3.41 0.34 -15.67
CA LYS A 73 -2.59 -0.46 -14.76
C LYS A 73 -2.95 -0.21 -13.29
N GLN A 74 -3.21 1.04 -12.95
CA GLN A 74 -3.69 1.39 -11.61
C GLN A 74 -5.01 0.70 -11.29
N LYS A 75 -5.89 0.58 -12.28
CA LYS A 75 -7.20 -0.05 -12.13
C LYS A 75 -7.09 -1.53 -11.74
N VAL A 76 -6.08 -2.24 -12.22
CA VAL A 76 -5.88 -3.65 -11.86
C VAL A 76 -5.82 -3.82 -10.34
N ILE A 77 -5.01 -3.01 -9.68
CA ILE A 77 -4.84 -3.07 -8.23
C ILE A 77 -6.01 -2.36 -7.52
N GLY A 78 -6.45 -1.23 -8.06
CA GLY A 78 -7.56 -0.46 -7.49
C GLY A 78 -8.85 -1.27 -7.39
N ASP A 79 -9.18 -2.03 -8.42
CA ASP A 79 -10.37 -2.88 -8.41
C ASP A 79 -10.26 -3.98 -7.35
N ALA A 80 -9.07 -4.56 -7.17
CA ALA A 80 -8.84 -5.56 -6.13
C ALA A 80 -9.04 -4.97 -4.73
N LEU A 81 -8.49 -3.79 -4.49
CA LEU A 81 -8.64 -3.09 -3.21
C LEU A 81 -10.09 -2.68 -2.96
N GLU A 82 -10.79 -2.24 -4.01
CA GLU A 82 -12.18 -1.82 -3.89
C GLU A 82 -13.10 -2.97 -3.50
N VAL A 83 -12.84 -4.17 -3.98
CA VAL A 83 -13.62 -5.36 -3.59
C VAL A 83 -13.44 -5.66 -2.10
N ILE A 84 -12.21 -5.48 -1.58
CA ILE A 84 -11.91 -5.74 -0.18
C ILE A 84 -12.42 -4.61 0.71
N PHE A 85 -12.31 -3.36 0.24
CA PHE A 85 -12.68 -2.16 0.98
C PHE A 85 -13.69 -1.32 0.18
N PRO A 86 -14.96 -1.76 0.05
CA PRO A 86 -15.89 -1.13 -0.89
C PRO A 86 -16.39 0.27 -0.51
N ASN A 87 -16.24 0.67 0.74
CA ASN A 87 -16.82 1.90 1.25
C ASN A 87 -15.79 2.94 1.68
N ILE A 88 -14.55 2.78 1.26
CA ILE A 88 -13.47 3.68 1.67
C ILE A 88 -12.73 4.24 0.45
N THR A 89 -11.95 5.27 0.68
CA THR A 89 -11.09 5.86 -0.35
C THR A 89 -9.92 4.94 -0.62
N THR A 90 -9.74 4.54 -1.88
CA THR A 90 -8.54 3.82 -2.32
C THR A 90 -7.82 4.66 -3.36
N GLU A 91 -6.51 4.79 -3.20
CA GLU A 91 -5.66 5.54 -4.11
C GLU A 91 -4.52 4.63 -4.57
N VAL A 92 -4.36 4.49 -5.87
CA VAL A 92 -3.29 3.69 -6.47
C VAL A 92 -2.45 4.59 -7.36
N GLU A 93 -1.17 4.70 -7.05
CA GLU A 93 -0.26 5.62 -7.72
C GLU A 93 1.04 4.93 -8.09
N HIS A 94 1.82 5.56 -8.95
CA HIS A 94 3.16 5.09 -9.29
C HIS A 94 4.08 5.20 -8.07
N ASP A 95 5.00 4.26 -7.92
CA ASP A 95 5.92 4.21 -6.78
C ASP A 95 6.82 5.45 -6.67
N MET A 96 7.10 6.13 -7.78
CA MET A 96 7.84 7.39 -7.76
C MET A 96 7.14 8.49 -6.97
N LEU A 97 5.80 8.46 -6.92
CA LEU A 97 5.05 9.45 -6.15
C LEU A 97 5.24 9.25 -4.65
N ALA A 98 5.40 8.00 -4.20
CA ALA A 98 5.69 7.72 -2.80
C ALA A 98 7.00 8.38 -2.37
N ALA A 99 8.04 8.26 -3.19
CA ALA A 99 9.33 8.88 -2.93
C ALA A 99 9.21 10.40 -2.84
N ALA A 100 8.48 11.01 -3.77
CA ALA A 100 8.27 12.46 -3.76
C ALA A 100 7.53 12.93 -2.52
N ARG A 101 6.48 12.23 -2.12
CA ARG A 101 5.70 12.57 -0.92
C ARG A 101 6.52 12.42 0.35
N ALA A 102 7.33 11.38 0.44
CA ALA A 102 8.21 11.16 1.58
C ALA A 102 9.27 12.25 1.68
N LEU A 103 9.85 12.64 0.53
CA LEU A 103 10.88 13.69 0.48
C LEU A 103 10.35 15.02 0.99
N PHE A 104 9.11 15.35 0.67
CA PHE A 104 8.49 16.61 1.12
C PHE A 104 7.81 16.51 2.48
N GLY A 105 7.92 15.37 3.16
CA GLY A 105 7.36 15.20 4.50
C GLY A 105 5.84 15.18 4.57
N ASN A 106 5.16 14.90 3.46
CA ASN A 106 3.70 14.97 3.40
C ASN A 106 3.02 13.76 4.06
N SER A 107 3.73 12.68 4.31
CA SER A 107 3.14 11.48 4.91
C SER A 107 4.20 10.71 5.70
N PRO A 108 4.08 10.66 7.03
CA PRO A 108 4.98 9.88 7.89
C PRO A 108 4.98 8.39 7.55
N GLY A 109 3.81 7.84 7.25
CA GLY A 109 3.69 6.42 6.90
C GLY A 109 4.48 6.06 5.65
N ILE A 110 4.47 6.94 4.64
CA ILE A 110 5.22 6.72 3.40
C ILE A 110 6.72 6.78 3.69
N ALA A 111 7.16 7.72 4.51
CA ALA A 111 8.57 7.82 4.91
C ALA A 111 9.01 6.54 5.64
N CYS A 112 8.17 6.00 6.50
CA CYS A 112 8.45 4.74 7.18
C CYS A 112 8.58 3.57 6.20
N ILE A 113 7.69 3.47 5.21
CA ILE A 113 7.76 2.41 4.19
C ILE A 113 9.10 2.47 3.46
N LEU A 114 9.51 3.65 3.02
CA LEU A 114 10.77 3.83 2.30
C LEU A 114 11.97 3.57 3.20
N GLY A 115 11.82 3.77 4.50
CA GLY A 115 12.85 3.53 5.50
C GLY A 115 12.96 2.10 6.00
N THR A 116 12.01 1.21 5.67
CA THR A 116 12.00 -0.15 6.21
C THR A 116 13.24 -0.96 5.81
N GLY A 117 13.80 -0.70 4.63
CA GLY A 117 15.02 -1.35 4.18
C GLY A 117 16.26 -0.96 4.99
N SER A 118 16.22 0.16 5.69
CA SER A 118 17.31 0.66 6.51
C SER A 118 17.01 0.61 8.02
N ASN A 119 15.93 -0.06 8.41
CA ASN A 119 15.48 -0.19 9.79
C ASN A 119 15.12 1.13 10.47
N ALA A 120 14.78 2.14 9.70
CA ALA A 120 14.55 3.45 10.27
C ALA A 120 13.16 3.97 9.95
N CYS A 121 12.21 3.75 10.82
CA CYS A 121 11.01 4.57 10.89
C CYS A 121 11.31 5.79 11.77
N VAL A 122 12.35 6.53 11.43
CA VAL A 122 12.68 7.76 12.13
C VAL A 122 11.89 8.86 11.47
N TYR A 123 10.80 9.21 12.10
CA TYR A 123 9.94 10.23 11.57
C TYR A 123 9.40 11.11 12.67
N ASP A 124 9.59 12.39 12.50
CA ASP A 124 9.05 13.40 13.40
C ASP A 124 7.83 14.08 12.78
#